data_18254a393e789df74a5fc57b02496b8e
#
_entry.id   18254a393e789df74a5fc57b02496b8e
#
_cell.length_a   1.000
_cell.length_b   1.000
_cell.length_c   1.000
_cell.angle_alpha   90.00
_cell.angle_beta   90.00
_cell.angle_gamma   90.00
#
_symmetry.space_group_name_H-M   'P 1'
#
loop_
_entity.id
_entity.type
_entity.pdbx_description
1 polymer ?
#
loop_
_entity_poly.entity_id
_entity_poly.type
_entity_poly.pdbx_seq_one_letter_code
_entity_poly.pdbx_strand_id
1 'polypeptide(L)'
;MSNRSPKAGCTIGIAIIVVFTLVLAWTAYTGYTQNREIDEFTQNIRGDLNVNYRDTDTVFKLRARVREFSETVRNSQPATLELSPADLNDLVGHEDRLMDMRELVSFHEIDGTTIKGRIIFPMQQLPFFGEKLRYLNADVDFRPELIKGQPMLRIIDVKPDNGAEIPEGFLNSISGNMNLLGPFRDDKQLKPIVKRLKSITIANGRVVITTN
;
A
#
# COMPACT_ATOMS: atom_id res chain seq x y z
N MET A 1 38.22 39.98 39.90
CA MET A 1 37.10 40.62 39.16
C MET A 1 37.13 40.16 37.73
N SER A 2 36.24 39.23 37.37
CA SER A 2 36.20 38.63 36.03
C SER A 2 35.40 39.56 35.11
N ASN A 3 36.08 40.19 34.16
CA ASN A 3 35.46 41.04 33.14
C ASN A 3 34.81 40.16 32.07
N ARG A 4 33.58 39.65 32.32
CA ARG A 4 32.77 38.99 31.30
C ARG A 4 32.27 40.05 30.33
N SER A 5 32.86 40.10 29.13
CA SER A 5 32.50 41.05 28.10
C SER A 5 31.02 40.79 27.67
N PRO A 6 30.12 41.75 27.70
CA PRO A 6 28.71 41.60 27.30
C PRO A 6 28.54 41.28 25.81
N LYS A 7 29.60 41.40 25.01
CA LYS A 7 29.60 41.18 23.57
C LYS A 7 29.48 39.67 23.16
N ALA A 8 29.99 38.76 23.99
CA ALA A 8 29.99 37.33 23.67
C ALA A 8 28.57 36.71 23.76
N GLY A 9 27.76 37.18 24.70
CA GLY A 9 26.38 36.69 24.83
C GLY A 9 25.46 37.13 23.66
N CYS A 10 25.67 38.33 23.14
CA CYS A 10 24.87 38.85 22.03
C CYS A 10 25.20 38.14 20.70
N THR A 11 26.48 37.85 20.45
CA THR A 11 26.91 37.09 19.24
C THR A 11 26.40 35.66 19.24
N ILE A 12 26.38 34.96 20.37
CA ILE A 12 25.81 33.62 20.49
C ILE A 12 24.30 33.65 20.26
N GLY A 13 23.60 34.63 20.83
CA GLY A 13 22.14 34.79 20.60
C GLY A 13 21.80 35.02 19.13
N ILE A 14 22.56 35.90 18.44
CA ILE A 14 22.36 36.12 17.01
C ILE A 14 22.63 34.85 16.20
N ALA A 15 23.69 34.13 16.48
CA ALA A 15 24.03 32.88 15.79
C ALA A 15 22.92 31.83 15.96
N ILE A 16 22.34 31.68 17.14
CA ILE A 16 21.21 30.78 17.39
C ILE A 16 19.97 31.17 16.56
N ILE A 17 19.64 32.47 16.52
CA ILE A 17 18.51 32.98 15.75
C ILE A 17 18.73 32.71 14.25
N VAL A 18 19.90 32.95 13.72
CA VAL A 18 20.25 32.70 12.32
C VAL A 18 20.10 31.21 11.98
N VAL A 19 20.69 30.31 12.79
CA VAL A 19 20.57 28.86 12.58
C VAL A 19 19.10 28.42 12.64
N PHE A 20 18.35 28.89 13.62
CA PHE A 20 16.92 28.56 13.74
C PHE A 20 16.12 29.04 12.53
N THR A 21 16.36 30.26 12.04
CA THR A 21 15.72 30.82 10.84
C THR A 21 16.06 29.99 9.59
N LEU A 22 17.32 29.57 9.45
CA LEU A 22 17.74 28.71 8.34
C LEU A 22 17.07 27.32 8.38
N VAL A 23 16.96 26.71 9.58
CA VAL A 23 16.24 25.43 9.75
C VAL A 23 14.77 25.60 9.42
N LEU A 24 14.11 26.65 9.87
CA LEU A 24 12.70 26.93 9.52
C LEU A 24 12.51 27.17 8.02
N ALA A 25 13.40 27.94 7.40
CA ALA A 25 13.36 28.18 5.95
C ALA A 25 13.58 26.89 5.16
N TRP A 26 14.50 26.04 5.60
CA TRP A 26 14.74 24.72 5.00
C TRP A 26 13.52 23.79 5.12
N THR A 27 12.94 23.69 6.32
CA THR A 27 11.74 22.85 6.53
C THR A 27 10.53 23.37 5.74
N ALA A 28 10.35 24.69 5.65
CA ALA A 28 9.31 25.30 4.82
C ALA A 28 9.54 25.00 3.33
N TYR A 29 10.77 25.11 2.85
CA TYR A 29 11.13 24.83 1.47
C TYR A 29 10.91 23.35 1.12
N THR A 30 11.37 22.43 1.96
CA THR A 30 11.17 20.99 1.73
C THR A 30 9.69 20.60 1.77
N GLY A 31 8.91 21.16 2.70
CA GLY A 31 7.46 20.95 2.76
C GLY A 31 6.75 21.49 1.52
N TYR A 32 7.14 22.66 1.03
CA TYR A 32 6.57 23.24 -0.19
C TYR A 32 6.87 22.38 -1.43
N THR A 33 8.12 21.93 -1.60
CA THR A 33 8.51 21.09 -2.73
C THR A 33 7.80 19.73 -2.70
N GLN A 34 7.70 19.08 -1.55
CA GLN A 34 6.95 17.83 -1.39
C GLN A 34 5.47 17.98 -1.72
N ASN A 35 4.82 19.03 -1.25
CA ASN A 35 3.41 19.28 -1.57
C ASN A 35 3.20 19.55 -3.06
N ARG A 36 4.12 20.26 -3.71
CA ARG A 36 4.07 20.48 -5.15
C ARG A 36 4.23 19.17 -5.94
N GLU A 37 5.17 18.33 -5.55
CA GLU A 37 5.34 17.01 -6.16
C GLU A 37 4.06 16.16 -6.01
N ILE A 38 3.44 16.15 -4.81
CA ILE A 38 2.15 15.46 -4.57
C ILE A 38 1.07 16.02 -5.48
N ASP A 39 1.01 17.34 -5.68
CA ASP A 39 0.02 17.99 -6.54
C ASP A 39 0.15 17.56 -8.00
N GLU A 40 1.35 17.27 -8.47
CA GLU A 40 1.62 16.91 -9.87
C GLU A 40 1.00 15.54 -10.23
N PHE A 41 1.05 14.53 -9.36
CA PHE A 41 0.54 13.17 -9.65
C PHE A 41 -0.78 12.82 -8.95
N THR A 42 -1.39 13.74 -8.21
CA THR A 42 -2.67 13.54 -7.51
C THR A 42 -3.77 14.44 -8.05
N GLN A 43 -5.02 14.14 -7.71
CA GLN A 43 -6.21 14.87 -8.12
C GLN A 43 -7.05 15.31 -6.91
N ASN A 44 -7.84 16.37 -7.06
CA ASN A 44 -8.76 16.85 -6.02
C ASN A 44 -10.03 16.00 -5.93
N ILE A 45 -10.29 15.18 -6.96
CA ILE A 45 -11.49 14.36 -7.07
C ILE A 45 -11.09 12.90 -6.87
N ARG A 46 -11.84 12.23 -6.02
CA ARG A 46 -11.72 10.79 -5.85
C ARG A 46 -12.23 10.09 -7.11
N GLY A 47 -11.41 9.19 -7.67
CA GLY A 47 -11.79 8.33 -8.79
C GLY A 47 -12.81 7.27 -8.41
N ASP A 48 -13.12 6.41 -9.37
CA ASP A 48 -13.98 5.24 -9.17
C ASP A 48 -13.16 3.96 -9.43
N LEU A 49 -13.33 2.96 -8.57
CA LEU A 49 -12.70 1.64 -8.72
C LEU A 49 -13.45 0.75 -9.73
N ASN A 50 -14.69 1.11 -10.09
CA ASN A 50 -15.53 0.35 -11.03
C ASN A 50 -15.64 -1.16 -10.70
N VAL A 51 -15.76 -1.50 -9.41
CA VAL A 51 -15.83 -2.88 -8.95
C VAL A 51 -17.27 -3.37 -9.01
N ASN A 52 -17.50 -4.43 -9.77
CA ASN A 52 -18.75 -5.19 -9.72
C ASN A 52 -18.55 -6.41 -8.82
N TYR A 53 -19.07 -6.36 -7.61
CA TYR A 53 -19.08 -7.52 -6.72
C TYR A 53 -20.09 -8.56 -7.20
N ARG A 54 -19.72 -9.83 -7.10
CA ARG A 54 -20.58 -10.94 -7.53
C ARG A 54 -21.71 -11.19 -6.51
N ASP A 55 -22.65 -12.00 -6.92
CA ASP A 55 -23.78 -12.39 -6.08
C ASP A 55 -23.36 -13.16 -4.82
N THR A 56 -24.23 -13.17 -3.83
CA THR A 56 -23.98 -13.78 -2.52
C THR A 56 -23.64 -15.28 -2.61
N ASP A 57 -24.25 -16.01 -3.54
CA ASP A 57 -24.00 -17.46 -3.69
C ASP A 57 -22.58 -17.71 -4.21
N THR A 58 -22.11 -16.90 -5.13
CA THR A 58 -20.73 -16.98 -5.66
C THR A 58 -19.72 -16.64 -4.58
N VAL A 59 -19.95 -15.59 -3.80
CA VAL A 59 -19.10 -15.21 -2.66
C VAL A 59 -19.09 -16.32 -1.60
N PHE A 60 -20.23 -16.95 -1.33
CA PHE A 60 -20.31 -18.07 -0.39
C PHE A 60 -19.47 -19.27 -0.84
N LYS A 61 -19.52 -19.62 -2.13
CA LYS A 61 -18.67 -20.67 -2.72
C LYS A 61 -17.18 -20.33 -2.63
N LEU A 62 -16.80 -19.07 -2.88
CA LEU A 62 -15.42 -18.62 -2.71
C LEU A 62 -14.96 -18.78 -1.27
N ARG A 63 -15.75 -18.34 -0.30
CA ARG A 63 -15.46 -18.51 1.12
C ARG A 63 -15.32 -19.97 1.54
N ALA A 64 -16.15 -20.85 0.96
CA ALA A 64 -16.04 -22.29 1.19
C ALA A 64 -14.70 -22.85 0.69
N ARG A 65 -14.26 -22.48 -0.53
CA ARG A 65 -12.94 -22.85 -1.07
C ARG A 65 -11.78 -22.37 -0.21
N VAL A 66 -11.83 -21.11 0.25
CA VAL A 66 -10.78 -20.53 1.13
C VAL A 66 -10.74 -21.25 2.48
N ARG A 67 -11.90 -21.60 3.02
CA ARG A 67 -12.01 -22.36 4.27
C ARG A 67 -11.45 -23.77 4.10
N GLU A 68 -11.86 -24.50 3.08
CA GLU A 68 -11.35 -25.85 2.75
C GLU A 68 -9.83 -25.86 2.60
N PHE A 69 -9.28 -24.90 1.83
CA PHE A 69 -7.83 -24.69 1.75
C PHE A 69 -7.20 -24.52 3.14
N SER A 70 -7.77 -23.66 3.96
CA SER A 70 -7.25 -23.38 5.29
C SER A 70 -7.30 -24.60 6.22
N GLU A 71 -8.36 -25.41 6.15
CA GLU A 71 -8.54 -26.63 6.95
C GLU A 71 -7.56 -27.72 6.50
N THR A 72 -7.38 -27.91 5.17
CA THR A 72 -6.43 -28.85 4.61
C THR A 72 -5.00 -28.54 5.07
N VAL A 73 -4.61 -27.27 5.01
CA VAL A 73 -3.29 -26.83 5.48
C VAL A 73 -3.11 -27.02 6.99
N ARG A 74 -4.14 -26.76 7.80
CA ARG A 74 -4.09 -26.99 9.25
C ARG A 74 -3.94 -28.46 9.59
N ASN A 75 -4.54 -29.34 8.79
CA ASN A 75 -4.40 -30.79 8.93
C ASN A 75 -3.05 -31.31 8.38
N SER A 76 -2.13 -30.39 8.10
CA SER A 76 -0.79 -30.71 7.62
C SER A 76 -0.76 -31.40 6.26
N GLN A 77 -1.76 -31.16 5.43
CA GLN A 77 -1.82 -31.66 4.06
C GLN A 77 -1.45 -30.56 3.05
N PRO A 78 -0.77 -30.89 1.95
CA PRO A 78 -0.54 -29.97 0.86
C PRO A 78 -1.87 -29.50 0.25
N ALA A 79 -1.96 -28.22 -0.06
CA ALA A 79 -3.16 -27.64 -0.66
C ALA A 79 -2.79 -26.61 -1.72
N THR A 80 -3.72 -26.40 -2.66
CA THR A 80 -3.62 -25.37 -3.69
C THR A 80 -4.89 -24.55 -3.70
N LEU A 81 -4.74 -23.22 -3.74
CA LEU A 81 -5.84 -22.26 -3.90
C LEU A 81 -5.58 -21.41 -5.12
N GLU A 82 -6.56 -21.36 -6.02
CA GLU A 82 -6.52 -20.52 -7.22
C GLU A 82 -7.56 -19.40 -7.09
N LEU A 83 -7.12 -18.17 -7.37
CA LEU A 83 -7.94 -16.96 -7.26
C LEU A 83 -7.89 -16.17 -8.57
N SER A 84 -9.05 -15.87 -9.14
CA SER A 84 -9.21 -14.95 -10.26
C SER A 84 -9.21 -13.49 -9.77
N PRO A 85 -9.08 -12.47 -10.66
CA PRO A 85 -9.27 -11.07 -10.28
C PRO A 85 -10.62 -10.81 -9.59
N ALA A 86 -11.68 -11.43 -10.07
CA ALA A 86 -13.00 -11.32 -9.44
C ALA A 86 -13.04 -11.95 -8.04
N ASP A 87 -12.33 -13.08 -7.82
CA ASP A 87 -12.21 -13.67 -6.49
C ASP A 87 -11.45 -12.74 -5.53
N LEU A 88 -10.39 -12.05 -6.01
CA LEU A 88 -9.65 -11.09 -5.21
C LEU A 88 -10.53 -9.88 -4.82
N ASN A 89 -11.32 -9.35 -5.75
CA ASN A 89 -12.26 -8.27 -5.47
C ASN A 89 -13.32 -8.69 -4.44
N ASP A 90 -13.90 -9.88 -4.59
CA ASP A 90 -14.89 -10.38 -3.64
C ASP A 90 -14.30 -10.59 -2.25
N LEU A 91 -13.07 -11.08 -2.14
CA LEU A 91 -12.39 -11.18 -0.85
C LEU A 91 -12.20 -9.81 -0.20
N VAL A 92 -11.72 -8.82 -0.96
CA VAL A 92 -11.57 -7.45 -0.45
C VAL A 92 -12.93 -6.84 -0.11
N GLY A 93 -13.93 -7.09 -0.93
CA GLY A 93 -15.28 -6.54 -0.75
C GLY A 93 -16.05 -7.11 0.44
N HIS A 94 -15.79 -8.36 0.84
CA HIS A 94 -16.62 -9.07 1.81
C HIS A 94 -15.88 -9.58 3.06
N GLU A 95 -14.57 -9.42 3.13
CA GLU A 95 -13.79 -9.76 4.34
C GLU A 95 -13.69 -8.53 5.23
N ASP A 96 -14.25 -8.60 6.45
CA ASP A 96 -14.32 -7.46 7.38
C ASP A 96 -12.94 -6.87 7.70
N ARG A 97 -11.90 -7.71 7.71
CA ARG A 97 -10.52 -7.28 7.97
C ARG A 97 -9.88 -6.51 6.82
N LEU A 98 -10.47 -6.59 5.63
CA LEU A 98 -10.04 -5.86 4.43
C LEU A 98 -10.96 -4.67 4.12
N MET A 99 -11.86 -4.31 5.05
CA MET A 99 -12.83 -3.23 4.87
C MET A 99 -12.17 -1.91 4.46
N ASP A 100 -11.03 -1.58 5.07
CA ASP A 100 -10.28 -0.37 4.74
C ASP A 100 -9.70 -0.39 3.31
N MET A 101 -9.51 -1.57 2.72
CA MET A 101 -9.00 -1.73 1.35
C MET A 101 -10.12 -1.71 0.30
N ARG A 102 -11.37 -1.94 0.69
CA ARG A 102 -12.53 -2.04 -0.21
C ARG A 102 -12.70 -0.83 -1.11
N GLU A 103 -12.36 0.34 -0.58
CA GLU A 103 -12.47 1.61 -1.27
C GLU A 103 -11.15 2.10 -1.87
N LEU A 104 -10.07 1.34 -1.72
CA LEU A 104 -8.73 1.74 -2.11
C LEU A 104 -8.17 0.96 -3.29
N VAL A 105 -8.64 -0.29 -3.54
CA VAL A 105 -8.07 -1.16 -4.55
C VAL A 105 -9.12 -1.99 -5.27
N SER A 106 -8.90 -2.20 -6.57
CA SER A 106 -9.62 -3.19 -7.38
C SER A 106 -8.66 -3.93 -8.30
N PHE A 107 -9.04 -5.15 -8.69
CA PHE A 107 -8.26 -6.02 -9.57
C PHE A 107 -9.06 -6.31 -10.84
N HIS A 108 -8.45 -6.13 -12.00
CA HIS A 108 -9.17 -6.24 -13.28
C HIS A 108 -8.71 -7.44 -14.10
N GLU A 109 -7.42 -7.67 -14.18
CA GLU A 109 -6.83 -8.65 -15.08
C GLU A 109 -5.58 -9.27 -14.44
N ILE A 110 -5.27 -10.50 -14.82
CA ILE A 110 -3.99 -11.14 -14.53
C ILE A 110 -3.33 -11.45 -15.86
N ASP A 111 -2.18 -10.81 -16.13
CA ASP A 111 -1.44 -10.93 -17.36
C ASP A 111 0.03 -11.33 -17.08
N GLY A 112 0.46 -12.42 -17.69
CA GLY A 112 1.81 -12.93 -17.50
C GLY A 112 2.13 -13.21 -16.03
N THR A 113 2.91 -12.34 -15.41
CA THR A 113 3.35 -12.45 -14.00
C THR A 113 2.81 -11.33 -13.12
N THR A 114 1.88 -10.52 -13.63
CA THR A 114 1.34 -9.34 -12.93
C THR A 114 -0.18 -9.41 -12.79
N ILE A 115 -0.67 -8.78 -11.74
CA ILE A 115 -2.08 -8.52 -11.50
C ILE A 115 -2.28 -7.04 -11.79
N LYS A 116 -3.09 -6.73 -12.80
CA LYS A 116 -3.48 -5.36 -13.11
C LYS A 116 -4.64 -4.95 -12.23
N GLY A 117 -4.56 -3.79 -11.67
CA GLY A 117 -5.58 -3.25 -10.80
C GLY A 117 -5.60 -1.73 -10.83
N ARG A 118 -6.49 -1.18 -10.03
CA ARG A 118 -6.65 0.25 -9.85
C ARG A 118 -6.56 0.58 -8.37
N ILE A 119 -5.93 1.70 -8.05
CA ILE A 119 -5.89 2.22 -6.69
C ILE A 119 -6.49 3.62 -6.63
N ILE A 120 -7.10 3.92 -5.50
CA ILE A 120 -7.51 5.26 -5.10
C ILE A 120 -6.93 5.51 -3.71
N PHE A 121 -5.79 6.17 -3.66
CA PHE A 121 -5.10 6.38 -2.40
C PHE A 121 -5.26 7.83 -1.93
N PRO A 122 -5.88 8.06 -0.75
CA PRO A 122 -6.00 9.39 -0.18
C PRO A 122 -4.62 9.88 0.27
N MET A 123 -4.22 11.05 -0.23
CA MET A 123 -2.97 11.74 0.09
C MET A 123 -3.29 12.98 0.90
N GLN A 124 -2.80 13.04 2.12
CA GLN A 124 -2.93 14.23 2.95
C GLN A 124 -1.71 15.12 2.75
N GLN A 125 -1.94 16.37 2.39
CA GLN A 125 -0.88 17.37 2.34
C GLN A 125 -0.35 17.66 3.75
N LEU A 126 0.92 18.06 3.83
CA LEU A 126 1.52 18.45 5.12
C LEU A 126 0.76 19.62 5.73
N PRO A 127 0.49 19.61 7.04
CA PRO A 127 -0.11 20.74 7.75
C PRO A 127 0.74 21.98 7.50
N PHE A 128 0.10 23.15 7.43
CA PHE A 128 0.65 24.49 7.10
C PHE A 128 0.68 24.87 5.62
N PHE A 129 0.55 23.92 4.66
CA PHE A 129 0.56 24.23 3.22
C PHE A 129 -0.79 24.03 2.52
N GLY A 130 -1.83 23.74 3.28
CA GLY A 130 -3.20 23.50 2.80
C GLY A 130 -3.68 22.11 3.25
N GLU A 131 -4.77 22.05 4.01
CA GLU A 131 -5.40 20.79 4.44
C GLU A 131 -6.32 20.22 3.33
N LYS A 132 -5.84 20.17 2.10
CA LYS A 132 -6.64 19.59 1.01
C LYS A 132 -6.39 18.10 0.94
N LEU A 133 -7.46 17.32 1.03
CA LEU A 133 -7.44 15.90 0.71
C LEU A 133 -7.32 15.76 -0.80
N ARG A 134 -6.30 15.06 -1.24
CA ARG A 134 -6.06 14.72 -2.64
C ARG A 134 -6.05 13.21 -2.81
N TYR A 135 -6.19 12.75 -4.03
CA TYR A 135 -6.25 11.32 -4.33
C TYR A 135 -5.25 10.97 -5.43
N LEU A 136 -4.45 9.95 -5.17
CA LEU A 136 -3.74 9.24 -6.23
C LEU A 136 -4.74 8.24 -6.84
N ASN A 137 -5.31 8.58 -7.99
CA ASN A 137 -6.09 7.69 -8.81
C ASN A 137 -5.15 7.12 -9.87
N ALA A 138 -4.92 5.82 -9.86
CA ALA A 138 -3.92 5.21 -10.74
C ALA A 138 -4.25 3.76 -11.10
N ASP A 139 -3.88 3.38 -12.32
CA ASP A 139 -3.74 1.98 -12.68
C ASP A 139 -2.40 1.45 -12.17
N VAL A 140 -2.39 0.21 -11.67
CA VAL A 140 -1.24 -0.37 -10.98
C VAL A 140 -1.02 -1.81 -11.41
N ASP A 141 0.23 -2.14 -11.69
CA ASP A 141 0.68 -3.52 -11.89
C ASP A 141 1.26 -4.06 -10.58
N PHE A 142 0.66 -5.12 -10.08
CA PHE A 142 1.10 -5.81 -8.86
C PHE A 142 1.75 -7.16 -9.21
N ARG A 143 2.77 -7.52 -8.46
CA ARG A 143 3.35 -8.86 -8.50
C ARG A 143 3.23 -9.53 -7.13
N PRO A 144 2.55 -10.68 -7.03
CA PRO A 144 2.54 -11.45 -5.80
C PRO A 144 3.89 -12.18 -5.65
N GLU A 145 4.49 -12.07 -4.47
CA GLU A 145 5.78 -12.67 -4.14
C GLU A 145 5.74 -13.32 -2.75
N LEU A 146 6.55 -14.34 -2.56
CA LEU A 146 6.79 -14.91 -1.23
C LEU A 146 8.21 -14.56 -0.79
N ILE A 147 8.35 -13.55 0.06
CA ILE A 147 9.66 -13.06 0.53
C ILE A 147 9.88 -13.53 1.97
N LYS A 148 10.90 -14.36 2.18
CA LYS A 148 11.22 -14.94 3.50
C LYS A 148 10.01 -15.61 4.18
N GLY A 149 9.19 -16.30 3.38
CA GLY A 149 7.98 -16.97 3.86
C GLY A 149 6.80 -16.05 4.16
N GLN A 150 6.87 -14.76 3.80
CA GLN A 150 5.77 -13.81 3.94
C GLN A 150 5.18 -13.47 2.58
N PRO A 151 3.86 -13.54 2.40
CA PRO A 151 3.19 -13.12 1.18
C PRO A 151 3.21 -11.59 1.08
N MET A 152 3.74 -11.10 -0.02
CA MET A 152 3.87 -9.70 -0.35
C MET A 152 3.18 -9.42 -1.68
N LEU A 153 2.62 -8.24 -1.82
CA LEU A 153 2.13 -7.72 -3.09
C LEU A 153 3.00 -6.53 -3.48
N ARG A 154 3.90 -6.76 -4.43
CA ARG A 154 4.83 -5.72 -4.87
C ARG A 154 4.20 -4.89 -5.97
N ILE A 155 4.27 -3.58 -5.84
CA ILE A 155 3.93 -2.66 -6.92
C ILE A 155 5.10 -2.62 -7.91
N ILE A 156 4.80 -2.87 -9.18
CA ILE A 156 5.80 -2.89 -10.28
C ILE A 156 5.71 -1.62 -11.09
N ASP A 157 4.50 -1.14 -11.36
CA ASP A 157 4.23 0.05 -12.15
C ASP A 157 3.01 0.77 -11.61
N VAL A 158 3.00 2.10 -11.72
CA VAL A 158 1.87 2.95 -11.32
C VAL A 158 1.68 4.02 -12.38
N LYS A 159 0.49 4.09 -12.93
CA LYS A 159 0.11 5.05 -13.97
C LYS A 159 -1.01 5.94 -13.47
N PRO A 160 -0.70 7.15 -12.97
CA PRO A 160 -1.73 8.11 -12.57
C PRO A 160 -2.64 8.50 -13.72
N ASP A 161 -3.92 8.71 -13.42
CA ASP A 161 -4.94 9.09 -14.41
C ASP A 161 -4.63 10.41 -15.14
N ASN A 162 -3.88 11.30 -14.50
CA ASN A 162 -3.47 12.56 -15.09
C ASN A 162 -2.20 12.45 -15.97
N GLY A 163 -1.64 11.24 -16.11
CA GLY A 163 -0.47 10.97 -16.92
C GLY A 163 0.86 11.50 -16.36
N ALA A 164 0.87 11.96 -15.12
CA ALA A 164 2.09 12.43 -14.47
C ALA A 164 3.03 11.27 -14.11
N GLU A 165 4.33 11.54 -14.07
CA GLU A 165 5.31 10.60 -13.56
C GLU A 165 5.30 10.61 -12.02
N ILE A 166 5.38 9.44 -11.43
CA ILE A 166 5.52 9.30 -9.98
C ILE A 166 6.99 9.29 -9.60
N PRO A 167 7.43 10.12 -8.63
CA PRO A 167 8.80 10.12 -8.18
C PRO A 167 9.24 8.73 -7.68
N GLU A 168 10.46 8.28 -8.06
CA GLU A 168 11.00 6.97 -7.66
C GLU A 168 11.03 6.79 -6.13
N GLY A 169 11.31 7.84 -5.38
CA GLY A 169 11.30 7.82 -3.91
C GLY A 169 9.93 7.46 -3.33
N PHE A 170 8.85 7.95 -3.96
CA PHE A 170 7.49 7.62 -3.57
C PHE A 170 7.15 6.17 -3.95
N LEU A 171 7.46 5.75 -5.18
CA LEU A 171 7.26 4.35 -5.61
C LEU A 171 7.97 3.36 -4.68
N ASN A 172 9.22 3.64 -4.31
CA ASN A 172 9.97 2.78 -3.40
C ASN A 172 9.33 2.72 -2.00
N SER A 173 8.77 3.82 -1.51
CA SER A 173 8.12 3.86 -0.21
C SER A 173 6.82 3.05 -0.15
N ILE A 174 6.01 3.08 -1.21
CA ILE A 174 4.76 2.29 -1.27
C ILE A 174 5.00 0.85 -1.69
N SER A 175 5.95 0.59 -2.60
CA SER A 175 6.27 -0.77 -3.08
C SER A 175 6.90 -1.65 -2.01
N GLY A 176 7.71 -1.07 -1.12
CA GLY A 176 8.44 -1.82 -0.08
C GLY A 176 7.57 -2.33 1.08
N ASN A 177 6.35 -1.84 1.22
CA ASN A 177 5.60 -1.99 2.47
C ASN A 177 4.23 -2.69 2.36
N MET A 178 3.79 -3.13 1.18
CA MET A 178 2.52 -3.86 1.04
C MET A 178 2.63 -5.31 1.53
N ASN A 179 2.71 -5.47 2.84
CA ASN A 179 2.58 -6.78 3.47
C ASN A 179 1.11 -7.19 3.50
N LEU A 180 0.75 -8.20 2.72
CA LEU A 180 -0.62 -8.73 2.66
C LEU A 180 -1.12 -9.28 4.02
N LEU A 181 -0.20 -9.57 4.93
CA LEU A 181 -0.54 -10.03 6.28
C LEU A 181 -0.73 -8.89 7.28
N GLY A 182 -0.48 -7.62 6.89
CA GLY A 182 -0.65 -6.49 7.80
C GLY A 182 -1.98 -6.52 8.54
N PRO A 183 -3.13 -6.62 7.84
CA PRO A 183 -4.45 -6.70 8.44
C PRO A 183 -4.69 -7.96 9.29
N PHE A 184 -3.89 -9.00 9.11
CA PHE A 184 -4.03 -10.30 9.76
C PHE A 184 -2.89 -10.62 10.75
N ARG A 185 -2.05 -9.65 11.07
CA ARG A 185 -0.83 -9.85 11.87
C ARG A 185 -1.08 -10.56 13.20
N ASP A 186 -2.21 -10.28 13.83
CA ASP A 186 -2.58 -10.83 15.13
C ASP A 186 -3.47 -12.08 15.04
N ASP A 187 -3.78 -12.54 13.81
CA ASP A 187 -4.58 -13.73 13.61
C ASP A 187 -3.78 -15.01 13.90
N LYS A 188 -4.07 -15.61 15.06
CA LYS A 188 -3.47 -16.87 15.46
C LYS A 188 -3.81 -18.04 14.52
N GLN A 189 -4.91 -17.92 13.76
CA GLN A 189 -5.37 -18.97 12.84
C GLN A 189 -4.60 -18.94 11.50
N LEU A 190 -4.07 -17.81 11.09
CA LEU A 190 -3.31 -17.67 9.85
C LEU A 190 -1.83 -18.02 10.01
N LYS A 191 -1.25 -17.87 11.19
CA LYS A 191 0.16 -18.18 11.44
C LYS A 191 0.60 -19.58 10.97
N PRO A 192 -0.14 -20.68 11.25
CA PRO A 192 0.23 -22.00 10.76
C PRO A 192 0.13 -22.12 9.24
N ILE A 193 -0.84 -21.46 8.61
CA ILE A 193 -1.01 -21.46 7.14
C ILE A 193 0.18 -20.76 6.49
N VAL A 194 0.52 -19.55 6.95
CA VAL A 194 1.64 -18.76 6.42
C VAL A 194 2.97 -19.51 6.50
N LYS A 195 3.23 -20.22 7.61
CA LYS A 195 4.45 -21.03 7.78
C LYS A 195 4.57 -22.18 6.78
N ARG A 196 3.46 -22.61 6.20
CA ARG A 196 3.42 -23.70 5.23
C ARG A 196 3.33 -23.25 3.78
N LEU A 197 3.28 -21.93 3.54
CA LEU A 197 3.30 -21.40 2.18
C LEU A 197 4.59 -21.83 1.47
N LYS A 198 4.41 -22.48 0.34
CA LYS A 198 5.51 -22.93 -0.53
C LYS A 198 5.74 -21.94 -1.66
N SER A 199 4.66 -21.50 -2.31
CA SER A 199 4.75 -20.52 -3.39
C SER A 199 3.47 -19.70 -3.52
N ILE A 200 3.64 -18.49 -4.06
CA ILE A 200 2.57 -17.66 -4.61
C ILE A 200 3.02 -17.29 -6.01
N THR A 201 2.28 -17.74 -7.01
CA THR A 201 2.63 -17.57 -8.43
C THR A 201 1.40 -17.18 -9.24
N ILE A 202 1.62 -16.80 -10.48
CA ILE A 202 0.56 -16.60 -11.46
C ILE A 202 0.62 -17.71 -12.50
N ALA A 203 -0.50 -18.35 -12.73
CA ALA A 203 -0.65 -19.37 -13.78
C ALA A 203 -2.09 -19.32 -14.33
N ASN A 204 -2.23 -19.45 -15.65
CA ASN A 204 -3.53 -19.51 -16.33
C ASN A 204 -4.49 -18.33 -15.98
N GLY A 205 -3.94 -17.11 -15.85
CA GLY A 205 -4.73 -15.94 -15.48
C GLY A 205 -5.28 -15.98 -14.05
N ARG A 206 -4.64 -16.72 -13.14
CA ARG A 206 -5.02 -16.83 -11.73
C ARG A 206 -3.81 -16.69 -10.82
N VAL A 207 -4.04 -16.19 -9.63
CA VAL A 207 -3.07 -16.30 -8.53
C VAL A 207 -3.19 -17.71 -7.96
N VAL A 208 -2.07 -18.43 -7.93
CA VAL A 208 -1.97 -19.80 -7.43
C VAL A 208 -1.13 -19.82 -6.16
N ILE A 209 -1.75 -20.19 -5.06
CA ILE A 209 -1.14 -20.30 -3.73
C ILE A 209 -0.98 -21.78 -3.42
N THR A 210 0.26 -22.22 -3.14
CA THR A 210 0.53 -23.62 -2.77
C THR A 210 1.17 -23.73 -1.40
N THR A 211 0.93 -24.83 -0.72
CA THR A 211 1.53 -25.15 0.58
C THR A 211 2.26 -26.50 0.54
N ASN A 212 3.13 -26.71 1.56
CA ASN A 212 3.81 -27.99 1.78
C ASN A 212 2.94 -28.97 2.53
#